data_394545a59e7d2572f9ecfd4bd894f6cb
#
_entry.id   394545a59e7d2572f9ecfd4bd894f6cb
#
_cell.length_a   1.000
_cell.length_b   1.000
_cell.length_c   1.000
_cell.angle_alpha   90.00
_cell.angle_beta   90.00
_cell.angle_gamma   90.00
#
_symmetry.space_group_name_H-M   'P 1'
#
loop_
_entity.id
_entity.type
_entity.pdbx_description
1 polymer ?
#
loop_
_entity_poly.entity_id
_entity_poly.type
_entity_poly.pdbx_seq_one_letter_code
_entity_poly.pdbx_strand_id
1 'polypeptide(L)'
;GKVLYEETDTAILGWGACLSVLGMSALLAENITQGSLDGWLTMLLTEKQTAHEMMDRWVDAVIAQIGLFHEAVGDYCFGWGVGSDDAGTQRGELISPELFAEMIKPHYQRLCNWVHTNTDWKTCLHSCGSIYNYIPEWIDAGIDILNPVQISAANMEPERLMSQFGGQIVFWGGGCDTQQILPHGTPDEVAAHVRHNLEIFGSGDGGYVFTQVHNIQQDVPVENVEAMLDAAHRFG
;
A
#
# COMPACT_ATOMS: atom_id res chain seq x y z
N GLY A 1 0.79 5.32 -21.81
CA GLY A 1 2.04 5.65 -21.11
C GLY A 1 2.77 6.78 -21.83
N LYS A 2 3.27 6.53 -23.05
CA LYS A 2 4.13 7.49 -23.78
C LYS A 2 3.57 8.91 -23.86
N VAL A 3 2.32 9.08 -24.30
CA VAL A 3 1.69 10.42 -24.44
C VAL A 3 1.62 11.14 -23.09
N LEU A 4 1.22 10.45 -22.02
CA LEU A 4 1.19 11.06 -20.67
C LEU A 4 2.60 11.46 -20.21
N TYR A 5 3.60 10.64 -20.47
CA TYR A 5 4.99 10.90 -20.10
C TYR A 5 5.61 12.08 -20.87
N GLU A 6 5.34 12.18 -22.18
CA GLU A 6 5.94 13.19 -23.06
C GLU A 6 5.19 14.54 -23.03
N GLU A 7 3.89 14.55 -22.73
CA GLU A 7 3.03 15.74 -22.86
C GLU A 7 2.55 16.29 -21.50
N THR A 8 2.91 15.65 -20.38
CA THR A 8 2.50 16.10 -19.03
C THR A 8 3.65 15.94 -18.03
N ASP A 9 3.58 16.69 -16.93
CA ASP A 9 4.48 16.55 -15.77
C ASP A 9 4.00 15.47 -14.78
N THR A 10 3.15 14.55 -15.22
CA THR A 10 2.53 13.54 -14.37
C THR A 10 3.44 12.32 -14.21
N ALA A 11 3.76 11.95 -12.98
CA ALA A 11 4.40 10.67 -12.68
C ALA A 11 3.44 9.50 -12.93
N ILE A 12 3.93 8.43 -13.56
CA ILE A 12 3.12 7.27 -13.94
C ILE A 12 3.52 6.07 -13.09
N LEU A 13 2.57 5.56 -12.29
CA LEU A 13 2.69 4.29 -11.58
C LEU A 13 1.95 3.20 -12.35
N GLY A 14 2.63 2.11 -12.68
CA GLY A 14 2.00 0.93 -13.26
C GLY A 14 1.25 0.13 -12.17
N TRP A 15 0.05 -0.34 -12.50
CA TRP A 15 -0.74 -1.20 -11.62
C TRP A 15 -1.44 -2.29 -12.43
N GLY A 16 -1.34 -3.55 -11.98
CA GLY A 16 -1.94 -4.67 -12.69
C GLY A 16 -1.74 -5.98 -11.94
N ALA A 17 -0.93 -6.88 -12.50
CA ALA A 17 -0.56 -8.09 -11.79
C ALA A 17 0.22 -7.75 -10.51
N CYS A 18 -0.30 -8.14 -9.38
CA CYS A 18 0.29 -7.91 -8.06
C CYS A 18 0.01 -9.10 -7.13
N LEU A 19 0.73 -9.19 -6.04
CA LEU A 19 0.39 -10.13 -4.98
C LEU A 19 -0.84 -9.63 -4.22
N SER A 20 -1.76 -10.52 -3.99
CA SER A 20 -2.91 -10.32 -3.10
C SER A 20 -3.03 -11.57 -2.24
N VAL A 21 -2.31 -11.57 -1.13
CA VAL A 21 -2.17 -12.76 -0.28
C VAL A 21 -3.50 -13.14 0.35
N LEU A 22 -4.29 -12.15 0.74
CA LEU A 22 -5.62 -12.36 1.31
C LEU A 22 -6.68 -12.53 0.22
N GLY A 23 -6.54 -11.81 -0.92
CA GLY A 23 -7.39 -11.97 -2.08
C GLY A 23 -7.17 -13.29 -2.83
N MET A 24 -6.01 -13.92 -2.69
CA MET A 24 -5.75 -15.27 -3.23
C MET A 24 -6.74 -16.32 -2.74
N SER A 25 -7.28 -16.15 -1.55
CA SER A 25 -8.33 -17.02 -1.02
C SER A 25 -9.55 -17.09 -1.95
N ALA A 26 -9.89 -15.99 -2.60
CA ALA A 26 -11.03 -15.93 -3.51
C ALA A 26 -10.74 -16.53 -4.90
N LEU A 27 -9.48 -16.47 -5.36
CA LEU A 27 -9.11 -16.84 -6.73
C LEU A 27 -8.55 -18.26 -6.88
N LEU A 28 -7.77 -18.72 -5.89
CA LEU A 28 -7.07 -20.03 -5.98
C LEU A 28 -7.70 -21.09 -5.10
N ALA A 29 -8.53 -20.70 -4.16
CA ALA A 29 -8.95 -21.56 -3.08
C ALA A 29 -10.40 -22.05 -3.20
N GLU A 30 -11.14 -21.72 -4.26
CA GLU A 30 -12.52 -22.22 -4.41
C GLU A 30 -12.63 -23.73 -4.23
N ASN A 31 -11.64 -24.49 -4.68
CA ASN A 31 -11.62 -25.96 -4.57
C ASN A 31 -10.90 -26.50 -3.32
N ILE A 32 -10.08 -25.72 -2.63
CA ILE A 32 -9.27 -26.17 -1.48
C ILE A 32 -9.78 -25.56 -0.17
N THR A 33 -10.07 -24.27 -0.16
CA THR A 33 -10.47 -23.51 1.04
C THR A 33 -11.95 -23.11 1.02
N GLN A 34 -12.74 -23.65 0.09
CA GLN A 34 -14.14 -23.27 -0.17
C GLN A 34 -14.30 -21.75 -0.47
N GLY A 35 -13.25 -21.10 -0.99
CA GLY A 35 -13.27 -19.67 -1.33
C GLY A 35 -13.35 -18.72 -0.13
N SER A 36 -13.06 -19.20 1.09
CA SER A 36 -13.16 -18.38 2.30
C SER A 36 -11.80 -17.88 2.79
N LEU A 37 -11.78 -16.64 3.30
CA LEU A 37 -10.61 -16.08 3.98
C LEU A 37 -10.18 -16.97 5.17
N ASP A 38 -11.14 -17.47 5.95
CA ASP A 38 -10.88 -18.36 7.10
C ASP A 38 -10.17 -19.63 6.67
N GLY A 39 -10.59 -20.22 5.54
CA GLY A 39 -9.96 -21.41 4.98
C GLY A 39 -8.50 -21.13 4.58
N TRP A 40 -8.24 -20.01 3.93
CA TRP A 40 -6.89 -19.59 3.56
C TRP A 40 -6.00 -19.34 4.78
N LEU A 41 -6.47 -18.55 5.76
CA LEU A 41 -5.72 -18.30 6.99
C LEU A 41 -5.45 -19.59 7.78
N THR A 42 -6.40 -20.52 7.78
CA THR A 42 -6.19 -21.86 8.38
C THR A 42 -5.10 -22.65 7.63
N MET A 43 -5.11 -22.60 6.30
CA MET A 43 -4.11 -23.27 5.45
C MET A 43 -2.69 -22.74 5.68
N LEU A 44 -2.52 -21.44 5.93
CA LEU A 44 -1.23 -20.85 6.31
C LEU A 44 -0.64 -21.48 7.60
N LEU A 45 -1.48 -22.05 8.46
CA LEU A 45 -1.07 -22.71 9.70
C LEU A 45 -0.91 -24.23 9.54
N THR A 46 -1.78 -24.87 8.78
CA THR A 46 -1.94 -26.34 8.75
C THR A 46 -1.32 -26.99 7.53
N GLU A 47 -1.20 -26.25 6.41
CA GLU A 47 -0.77 -26.75 5.10
C GLU A 47 0.34 -25.86 4.51
N LYS A 48 1.31 -25.48 5.34
CA LYS A 48 2.33 -24.46 5.01
C LYS A 48 3.03 -24.71 3.68
N GLN A 49 3.43 -25.96 3.41
CA GLN A 49 4.11 -26.29 2.16
C GLN A 49 3.21 -26.02 0.95
N THR A 50 1.97 -26.47 0.99
CA THR A 50 1.01 -26.26 -0.09
C THR A 50 0.73 -24.76 -0.30
N ALA A 51 0.61 -24.01 0.80
CA ALA A 51 0.44 -22.56 0.73
C ALA A 51 1.65 -21.86 0.06
N HIS A 52 2.87 -22.24 0.41
CA HIS A 52 4.08 -21.73 -0.24
C HIS A 52 4.11 -22.07 -1.74
N GLU A 53 3.83 -23.33 -2.11
CA GLU A 53 3.81 -23.74 -3.53
C GLU A 53 2.76 -22.97 -4.35
N MET A 54 1.61 -22.68 -3.77
CA MET A 54 0.58 -21.84 -4.41
C MET A 54 1.06 -20.41 -4.60
N MET A 55 1.61 -19.79 -3.55
CA MET A 55 2.14 -18.42 -3.61
C MET A 55 3.33 -18.31 -4.58
N ASP A 56 4.21 -19.30 -4.62
CA ASP A 56 5.33 -19.34 -5.56
C ASP A 56 4.86 -19.31 -7.02
N ARG A 57 3.87 -20.15 -7.35
CA ARG A 57 3.28 -20.14 -8.71
C ARG A 57 2.61 -18.81 -9.05
N TRP A 58 1.99 -18.16 -8.05
CA TRP A 58 1.40 -16.86 -8.24
C TRP A 58 2.48 -15.80 -8.49
N VAL A 59 3.55 -15.79 -7.71
CA VAL A 59 4.70 -14.90 -7.93
C VAL A 59 5.31 -15.11 -9.32
N ASP A 60 5.46 -16.35 -9.80
CA ASP A 60 5.93 -16.64 -11.16
C ASP A 60 5.04 -15.99 -12.22
N ALA A 61 3.72 -16.10 -12.07
CA ALA A 61 2.76 -15.52 -13.00
C ALA A 61 2.79 -13.98 -12.96
N VAL A 62 2.89 -13.39 -11.76
CA VAL A 62 3.01 -11.94 -11.58
C VAL A 62 4.29 -11.42 -12.21
N ILE A 63 5.43 -12.05 -11.95
CA ILE A 63 6.72 -11.68 -12.55
C ILE A 63 6.66 -11.74 -14.09
N ALA A 64 6.08 -12.78 -14.65
CA ALA A 64 5.94 -12.90 -16.10
C ALA A 64 5.10 -11.76 -16.68
N GLN A 65 4.01 -11.36 -16.02
CA GLN A 65 3.18 -10.25 -16.47
C GLN A 65 3.88 -8.89 -16.32
N ILE A 66 4.57 -8.67 -15.20
CA ILE A 66 5.36 -7.43 -14.99
C ILE A 66 6.44 -7.31 -16.07
N GLY A 67 7.12 -8.41 -16.42
CA GLY A 67 8.12 -8.42 -17.49
C GLY A 67 7.55 -7.95 -18.84
N LEU A 68 6.38 -8.46 -19.24
CA LEU A 68 5.69 -8.02 -20.45
C LEU A 68 5.28 -6.53 -20.40
N PHE A 69 4.84 -6.07 -19.24
CA PHE A 69 4.52 -4.66 -19.05
C PHE A 69 5.75 -3.78 -19.12
N HIS A 70 6.86 -4.20 -18.51
CA HIS A 70 8.13 -3.47 -18.56
C HIS A 70 8.66 -3.37 -20.01
N GLU A 71 8.60 -4.43 -20.79
CA GLU A 71 8.95 -4.38 -22.22
C GLU A 71 8.10 -3.39 -23.01
N ALA A 72 6.82 -3.22 -22.64
CA ALA A 72 5.90 -2.36 -23.36
C ALA A 72 5.94 -0.88 -22.94
N VAL A 73 6.17 -0.57 -21.66
CA VAL A 73 6.02 0.78 -21.09
C VAL A 73 7.10 1.16 -20.07
N GLY A 74 8.16 0.35 -19.93
CA GLY A 74 9.14 0.46 -18.85
C GLY A 74 9.69 1.86 -18.62
N ASP A 75 10.10 2.52 -19.68
CA ASP A 75 10.72 3.85 -19.62
C ASP A 75 9.75 4.98 -19.22
N TYR A 76 8.45 4.72 -19.19
CA TYR A 76 7.41 5.71 -18.90
C TYR A 76 6.87 5.64 -17.48
N CYS A 77 7.21 4.61 -16.71
CA CYS A 77 6.72 4.40 -15.35
C CYS A 77 7.85 4.57 -14.34
N PHE A 78 7.57 5.21 -13.21
CA PHE A 78 8.52 5.30 -12.11
C PHE A 78 8.46 4.10 -11.15
N GLY A 79 7.40 3.29 -11.20
CA GLY A 79 7.20 2.19 -10.28
C GLY A 79 6.04 1.28 -10.66
N TRP A 80 5.90 0.20 -9.90
CA TRP A 80 4.87 -0.81 -10.06
C TRP A 80 4.20 -1.18 -8.73
N GLY A 81 2.87 -1.32 -8.76
CA GLY A 81 2.11 -1.89 -7.65
C GLY A 81 2.34 -3.39 -7.52
N VAL A 82 3.17 -3.80 -6.55
CA VAL A 82 3.54 -5.21 -6.34
C VAL A 82 2.58 -5.95 -5.42
N GLY A 83 1.77 -5.22 -4.64
CA GLY A 83 0.79 -5.81 -3.72
C GLY A 83 -0.44 -4.95 -3.54
N SER A 84 -1.59 -5.62 -3.34
CA SER A 84 -2.86 -4.98 -3.02
C SER A 84 -3.66 -5.89 -2.09
N ASP A 85 -3.45 -5.71 -0.80
CA ASP A 85 -4.09 -6.50 0.26
C ASP A 85 -4.34 -5.66 1.51
N ASP A 86 -5.55 -5.75 2.05
CA ASP A 86 -5.86 -5.18 3.36
C ASP A 86 -5.43 -6.16 4.45
N ALA A 87 -4.16 -6.09 4.84
CA ALA A 87 -3.55 -6.99 5.82
C ALA A 87 -3.84 -6.63 7.28
N GLY A 88 -4.47 -5.48 7.52
CA GLY A 88 -4.87 -5.01 8.84
C GLY A 88 -6.36 -4.78 8.99
N THR A 89 -6.83 -4.91 10.24
CA THR A 89 -8.14 -4.42 10.68
C THR A 89 -8.00 -3.01 11.26
N GLN A 90 -9.06 -2.43 11.81
CA GLN A 90 -8.98 -1.18 12.58
C GLN A 90 -8.13 -1.31 13.87
N ARG A 91 -7.93 -2.53 14.39
CA ARG A 91 -7.35 -2.78 15.70
C ARG A 91 -6.00 -3.50 15.70
N GLY A 92 -5.62 -4.11 14.58
CA GLY A 92 -4.40 -4.88 14.46
C GLY A 92 -4.35 -5.70 13.17
N GLU A 93 -3.28 -6.38 12.98
CA GLU A 93 -2.99 -7.23 11.85
C GLU A 93 -3.90 -8.48 11.81
N LEU A 94 -4.12 -9.05 10.61
CA LEU A 94 -4.98 -10.25 10.42
C LEU A 94 -4.33 -11.54 10.87
N ILE A 95 -3.01 -11.63 10.80
CA ILE A 95 -2.21 -12.77 11.29
C ILE A 95 -1.05 -12.24 12.15
N SER A 96 -0.40 -13.12 12.92
CA SER A 96 0.74 -12.65 13.72
C SER A 96 1.92 -12.20 12.84
N PRO A 97 2.75 -11.24 13.31
CA PRO A 97 3.94 -10.81 12.58
C PRO A 97 4.90 -11.97 12.27
N GLU A 98 5.01 -12.95 13.15
CA GLU A 98 5.85 -14.12 12.96
C GLU A 98 5.33 -15.01 11.82
N LEU A 99 4.02 -15.23 11.75
CA LEU A 99 3.40 -16.01 10.67
C LEU A 99 3.51 -15.24 9.35
N PHE A 100 3.36 -13.91 9.37
CA PHE A 100 3.58 -13.06 8.20
C PHE A 100 5.03 -13.18 7.69
N ALA A 101 6.02 -13.05 8.57
CA ALA A 101 7.43 -13.17 8.23
C ALA A 101 7.78 -14.55 7.66
N GLU A 102 7.17 -15.62 8.21
CA GLU A 102 7.39 -16.99 7.75
C GLU A 102 6.72 -17.26 6.40
N MET A 103 5.43 -16.91 6.26
CA MET A 103 4.60 -17.39 5.17
C MET A 103 4.47 -16.40 4.01
N ILE A 104 4.50 -15.09 4.28
CA ILE A 104 4.10 -14.06 3.31
C ILE A 104 5.31 -13.28 2.80
N LYS A 105 6.15 -12.78 3.70
CA LYS A 105 7.32 -11.97 3.37
C LYS A 105 8.23 -12.57 2.29
N PRO A 106 8.58 -13.88 2.28
CA PRO A 106 9.48 -14.43 1.27
C PRO A 106 8.98 -14.24 -0.17
N HIS A 107 7.67 -14.25 -0.37
CA HIS A 107 7.04 -14.07 -1.68
C HIS A 107 7.10 -12.61 -2.14
N TYR A 108 6.86 -11.65 -1.24
CA TYR A 108 7.09 -10.24 -1.52
C TYR A 108 8.56 -9.96 -1.82
N GLN A 109 9.47 -10.50 -1.00
CA GLN A 109 10.91 -10.34 -1.20
C GLN A 109 11.37 -10.85 -2.56
N ARG A 110 10.87 -12.02 -2.99
CA ARG A 110 11.16 -12.58 -4.32
C ARG A 110 10.67 -11.66 -5.44
N LEU A 111 9.46 -11.12 -5.32
CA LEU A 111 8.87 -10.21 -6.31
C LEU A 111 9.61 -8.88 -6.36
N CYS A 112 9.85 -8.23 -5.21
CA CYS A 112 10.58 -6.96 -5.13
C CYS A 112 12.02 -7.10 -5.65
N ASN A 113 12.72 -8.17 -5.29
CA ASN A 113 14.05 -8.45 -5.80
C ASN A 113 14.08 -8.57 -7.33
N TRP A 114 13.05 -9.20 -7.92
CA TRP A 114 12.95 -9.28 -9.38
C TRP A 114 12.76 -7.89 -9.99
N VAL A 115 11.84 -7.08 -9.46
CA VAL A 115 11.60 -5.70 -9.93
C VAL A 115 12.87 -4.87 -9.85
N HIS A 116 13.53 -4.82 -8.71
CA HIS A 116 14.74 -4.01 -8.50
C HIS A 116 15.95 -4.49 -9.32
N THR A 117 16.02 -5.79 -9.67
CA THR A 117 17.13 -6.34 -10.47
C THR A 117 16.93 -6.11 -11.96
N ASN A 118 15.69 -6.10 -12.43
CA ASN A 118 15.39 -6.11 -13.87
C ASN A 118 14.81 -4.77 -14.37
N THR A 119 14.53 -3.83 -13.48
CA THR A 119 13.92 -2.54 -13.83
C THR A 119 14.47 -1.42 -12.92
N ASP A 120 14.25 -0.17 -13.32
CA ASP A 120 14.50 1.00 -12.45
C ASP A 120 13.26 1.40 -11.61
N TRP A 121 12.23 0.55 -11.61
CA TRP A 121 10.96 0.81 -10.95
C TRP A 121 11.04 0.70 -9.44
N LYS A 122 10.25 1.56 -8.78
CA LYS A 122 9.95 1.44 -7.35
C LYS A 122 8.79 0.49 -7.13
N THR A 123 8.84 -0.23 -6.02
CA THR A 123 7.77 -1.16 -5.61
C THR A 123 6.76 -0.45 -4.71
N CYS A 124 5.49 -0.51 -5.07
CA CYS A 124 4.40 0.09 -4.31
C CYS A 124 3.47 -0.99 -3.76
N LEU A 125 3.14 -0.90 -2.47
CA LEU A 125 2.19 -1.79 -1.80
C LEU A 125 0.98 -1.00 -1.32
N HIS A 126 -0.23 -1.50 -1.63
CA HIS A 126 -1.46 -1.05 -1.02
C HIS A 126 -1.89 -1.99 0.11
N SER A 127 -2.05 -1.46 1.33
CA SER A 127 -2.60 -2.20 2.45
C SER A 127 -3.25 -1.27 3.46
N CYS A 128 -4.56 -1.42 3.65
CA CYS A 128 -5.32 -0.70 4.68
C CYS A 128 -5.17 -1.35 6.06
N GLY A 129 -5.61 -0.60 7.08
CA GLY A 129 -5.73 -1.06 8.46
C GLY A 129 -4.52 -0.77 9.34
N SER A 130 -4.56 -1.36 10.51
CA SER A 130 -3.47 -1.35 11.48
C SER A 130 -2.44 -2.41 11.06
N ILE A 131 -1.36 -1.95 10.46
CA ILE A 131 -0.31 -2.78 9.83
C ILE A 131 1.09 -2.44 10.35
N TYR A 132 1.15 -1.76 11.47
CA TYR A 132 2.39 -1.22 12.05
C TYR A 132 3.49 -2.28 12.19
N ASN A 133 3.14 -3.47 12.67
CA ASN A 133 4.11 -4.54 12.90
C ASN A 133 4.56 -5.24 11.60
N TYR A 134 3.86 -5.04 10.46
CA TYR A 134 4.31 -5.56 9.17
C TYR A 134 5.24 -4.60 8.42
N ILE A 135 5.25 -3.30 8.77
CA ILE A 135 6.07 -2.31 8.07
C ILE A 135 7.56 -2.70 8.04
N PRO A 136 8.20 -3.14 9.13
CA PRO A 136 9.59 -3.60 9.10
C PRO A 136 9.79 -4.79 8.14
N GLU A 137 8.84 -5.72 8.09
CA GLU A 137 8.92 -6.90 7.23
C GLU A 137 8.78 -6.54 5.75
N TRP A 138 7.94 -5.55 5.42
CA TRP A 138 7.83 -5.03 4.06
C TRP A 138 9.05 -4.24 3.63
N ILE A 139 9.63 -3.41 4.51
CA ILE A 139 10.89 -2.70 4.24
C ILE A 139 12.00 -3.71 3.92
N ASP A 140 12.15 -4.76 4.73
CA ASP A 140 13.14 -5.82 4.52
C ASP A 140 12.84 -6.67 3.25
N ALA A 141 11.58 -6.82 2.88
CA ALA A 141 11.18 -7.47 1.64
C ALA A 141 11.43 -6.62 0.38
N GLY A 142 11.75 -5.33 0.53
CA GLY A 142 12.04 -4.42 -0.56
C GLY A 142 10.85 -3.62 -1.05
N ILE A 143 9.87 -3.32 -0.21
CA ILE A 143 8.81 -2.37 -0.53
C ILE A 143 9.35 -0.94 -0.37
N ASP A 144 9.31 -0.15 -1.44
CA ASP A 144 9.74 1.26 -1.44
C ASP A 144 8.63 2.21 -0.99
N ILE A 145 7.36 1.90 -1.32
CA ILE A 145 6.23 2.82 -1.14
C ILE A 145 5.05 2.09 -0.49
N LEU A 146 4.54 2.64 0.60
CA LEU A 146 3.36 2.13 1.31
C LEU A 146 2.17 3.07 1.13
N ASN A 147 1.05 2.54 0.68
CA ASN A 147 -0.23 3.22 0.46
C ASN A 147 -1.37 2.40 1.11
N PRO A 148 -2.43 2.98 1.68
CA PRO A 148 -2.76 4.43 1.73
C PRO A 148 -2.39 5.10 3.06
N VAL A 149 -1.72 4.43 3.99
CA VAL A 149 -1.37 4.90 5.34
C VAL A 149 -2.63 5.27 6.14
N GLN A 150 -3.33 4.27 6.66
CA GLN A 150 -4.59 4.47 7.38
C GLN A 150 -4.36 4.97 8.81
N ILE A 151 -4.16 6.27 8.95
CA ILE A 151 -3.84 6.95 10.22
C ILE A 151 -4.92 6.81 11.30
N SER A 152 -6.16 6.49 10.92
CA SER A 152 -7.28 6.22 11.86
C SER A 152 -7.26 4.81 12.46
N ALA A 153 -6.38 3.93 11.98
CA ALA A 153 -6.21 2.60 12.55
C ALA A 153 -5.25 2.60 13.74
N ALA A 154 -5.35 1.61 14.60
CA ALA A 154 -4.52 1.51 15.81
C ALA A 154 -3.01 1.46 15.46
N ASN A 155 -2.20 2.19 16.20
CA ASN A 155 -0.75 2.28 16.05
C ASN A 155 -0.25 2.93 14.74
N MET A 156 -1.13 3.54 13.95
CA MET A 156 -0.79 4.15 12.66
C MET A 156 -0.72 5.69 12.74
N GLU A 157 -0.47 6.24 13.94
CA GLU A 157 -0.31 7.67 14.14
C GLU A 157 0.90 8.22 13.34
N PRO A 158 0.76 9.37 12.63
CA PRO A 158 1.80 9.95 11.79
C PRO A 158 3.15 10.12 12.50
N GLU A 159 3.14 10.63 13.73
CA GLU A 159 4.35 10.85 14.53
C GLU A 159 5.08 9.54 14.83
N ARG A 160 4.33 8.49 15.13
CA ARG A 160 4.87 7.16 15.42
C ARG A 160 5.51 6.55 14.17
N LEU A 161 4.82 6.64 13.04
CA LEU A 161 5.29 6.13 11.76
C LEU A 161 6.57 6.84 11.32
N MET A 162 6.60 8.17 11.36
CA MET A 162 7.77 8.96 10.98
C MET A 162 8.95 8.75 11.94
N SER A 163 8.69 8.69 13.24
CA SER A 163 9.74 8.42 14.25
C SER A 163 10.41 7.07 14.04
N GLN A 164 9.69 6.05 13.60
CA GLN A 164 10.19 4.67 13.50
C GLN A 164 10.68 4.33 12.08
N PHE A 165 10.00 4.80 11.05
CA PHE A 165 10.20 4.35 9.66
C PHE A 165 10.54 5.48 8.70
N GLY A 166 10.56 6.73 9.15
CA GLY A 166 10.91 7.88 8.32
C GLY A 166 12.26 7.68 7.63
N GLY A 167 12.31 7.94 6.32
CA GLY A 167 13.50 7.74 5.49
C GLY A 167 13.80 6.29 5.09
N GLN A 168 13.03 5.31 5.57
CA GLN A 168 13.19 3.90 5.21
C GLN A 168 12.16 3.41 4.18
N ILE A 169 11.01 4.06 4.15
CA ILE A 169 9.91 3.79 3.22
C ILE A 169 9.21 5.09 2.86
N VAL A 170 8.68 5.20 1.65
CA VAL A 170 7.84 6.33 1.25
C VAL A 170 6.42 6.11 1.74
N PHE A 171 5.88 7.06 2.48
CA PHE A 171 4.47 7.06 2.86
C PHE A 171 3.64 7.78 1.80
N TRP A 172 2.75 7.05 1.14
CA TRP A 172 1.79 7.60 0.18
C TRP A 172 0.39 7.53 0.75
N GLY A 173 -0.09 8.62 1.32
CA GLY A 173 -1.40 8.70 1.98
C GLY A 173 -1.33 9.29 3.38
N GLY A 174 -2.38 9.09 4.16
CA GLY A 174 -2.46 9.63 5.52
C GLY A 174 -2.61 11.15 5.60
N GLY A 175 -2.76 11.84 4.46
CA GLY A 175 -2.87 13.30 4.43
C GLY A 175 -4.17 13.83 5.05
N CYS A 176 -5.25 13.06 4.96
CA CYS A 176 -6.52 13.38 5.61
C CYS A 176 -7.26 12.10 6.01
N ASP A 177 -7.76 12.06 7.24
CA ASP A 177 -8.63 10.98 7.73
C ASP A 177 -9.99 11.02 7.03
N THR A 178 -10.29 9.94 6.29
CA THR A 178 -11.52 9.78 5.52
C THR A 178 -12.68 9.17 6.30
N GLN A 179 -12.48 8.79 7.57
CA GLN A 179 -13.51 8.18 8.39
C GLN A 179 -14.17 9.17 9.36
N GLN A 180 -13.44 10.16 9.86
CA GLN A 180 -13.95 11.09 10.85
C GLN A 180 -13.80 12.55 10.42
N ILE A 181 -12.60 12.97 10.01
CA ILE A 181 -12.31 14.38 9.78
C ILE A 181 -12.91 14.85 8.46
N LEU A 182 -12.63 14.15 7.37
CA LEU A 182 -13.07 14.57 6.03
C LEU A 182 -14.61 14.56 5.89
N PRO A 183 -15.36 13.53 6.38
CA PRO A 183 -16.83 13.52 6.26
C PRO A 183 -17.54 14.37 7.29
N HIS A 184 -16.98 14.56 8.50
CA HIS A 184 -17.74 15.10 9.65
C HIS A 184 -17.15 16.39 10.23
N GLY A 185 -15.93 16.76 9.88
CA GLY A 185 -15.31 18.01 10.29
C GLY A 185 -15.83 19.21 9.53
N THR A 186 -15.55 20.41 10.04
CA THR A 186 -15.69 21.66 9.31
C THR A 186 -14.51 21.84 8.33
N PRO A 187 -14.63 22.70 7.30
CA PRO A 187 -13.52 23.02 6.41
C PRO A 187 -12.25 23.48 7.15
N ASP A 188 -12.38 24.26 8.20
CA ASP A 188 -11.24 24.72 9.01
C ASP A 188 -10.57 23.56 9.78
N GLU A 189 -11.34 22.62 10.32
CA GLU A 189 -10.81 21.41 10.96
C GLU A 189 -10.11 20.49 9.97
N VAL A 190 -10.67 20.33 8.76
CA VAL A 190 -10.02 19.59 7.67
C VAL A 190 -8.69 20.23 7.29
N ALA A 191 -8.67 21.54 7.07
CA ALA A 191 -7.45 22.27 6.72
C ALA A 191 -6.37 22.17 7.81
N ALA A 192 -6.77 22.29 9.08
CA ALA A 192 -5.86 22.14 10.23
C ALA A 192 -5.27 20.72 10.33
N HIS A 193 -6.11 19.70 10.09
CA HIS A 193 -5.69 18.31 10.11
C HIS A 193 -4.71 17.98 8.96
N VAL A 194 -5.01 18.43 7.75
CA VAL A 194 -4.11 18.29 6.60
C VAL A 194 -2.76 18.95 6.86
N ARG A 195 -2.78 20.20 7.35
CA ARG A 195 -1.55 20.91 7.71
C ARG A 195 -0.71 20.15 8.73
N HIS A 196 -1.34 19.67 9.79
CA HIS A 196 -0.66 18.87 10.84
C HIS A 196 0.02 17.63 10.26
N ASN A 197 -0.68 16.86 9.41
CA ASN A 197 -0.12 15.66 8.81
C ASN A 197 1.02 15.98 7.83
N LEU A 198 0.91 17.09 7.05
CA LEU A 198 1.98 17.58 6.17
C LEU A 198 3.22 18.01 6.96
N GLU A 199 3.06 18.68 8.09
CA GLU A 199 4.18 19.10 8.96
C GLU A 199 4.92 17.86 9.51
N ILE A 200 4.24 16.73 9.74
CA ILE A 200 4.86 15.50 10.25
C ILE A 200 5.48 14.69 9.12
N PHE A 201 4.69 14.29 8.12
CA PHE A 201 5.17 13.44 7.02
C PHE A 201 6.17 14.16 6.10
N GLY A 202 6.03 15.47 5.92
CA GLY A 202 6.91 16.31 5.13
C GLY A 202 8.16 16.82 5.87
N SER A 203 8.40 16.37 7.11
CA SER A 203 9.53 16.87 7.94
C SER A 203 10.91 16.39 7.48
N GLY A 204 11.00 15.48 6.51
CA GLY A 204 12.24 14.92 5.95
C GLY A 204 12.64 15.55 4.61
N ASP A 205 13.73 15.04 4.04
CA ASP A 205 14.20 15.40 2.68
C ASP A 205 13.43 14.65 1.57
N GLY A 206 12.10 14.51 1.70
CA GLY A 206 11.23 13.72 0.82
C GLY A 206 10.67 12.47 1.52
N GLY A 207 10.17 11.51 0.73
CA GLY A 207 9.60 10.26 1.28
C GLY A 207 8.14 10.34 1.64
N TYR A 208 7.42 11.37 1.16
CA TYR A 208 5.99 11.51 1.35
C TYR A 208 5.26 11.90 0.06
N VAL A 209 4.12 11.26 -0.20
CA VAL A 209 3.18 11.61 -1.27
C VAL A 209 1.82 11.89 -0.65
N PHE A 210 1.38 13.15 -0.74
CA PHE A 210 0.09 13.54 -0.20
C PHE A 210 -1.07 12.88 -0.96
N THR A 211 -1.95 12.23 -0.21
CA THR A 211 -3.33 11.92 -0.58
C THR A 211 -4.12 11.67 0.69
N GLN A 212 -5.45 11.71 0.61
CA GLN A 212 -6.31 11.23 1.69
C GLN A 212 -6.05 9.74 1.97
N VAL A 213 -6.58 9.23 3.08
CA VAL A 213 -6.34 7.81 3.45
C VAL A 213 -6.90 6.84 2.42
N HIS A 214 -8.14 7.03 1.97
CA HIS A 214 -8.82 6.13 1.05
C HIS A 214 -9.75 6.90 0.11
N ASN A 215 -10.56 6.19 -0.67
CA ASN A 215 -11.52 6.81 -1.59
C ASN A 215 -12.47 7.76 -0.85
N ILE A 216 -12.68 8.95 -1.41
CA ILE A 216 -13.67 9.90 -0.92
C ILE A 216 -15.04 9.31 -1.17
N GLN A 217 -15.83 9.17 -0.10
CA GLN A 217 -17.18 8.59 -0.14
C GLN A 217 -18.23 9.67 -0.46
N GLN A 218 -19.42 9.22 -0.81
CA GLN A 218 -20.53 10.09 -1.21
C GLN A 218 -21.11 11.00 -0.09
N ASP A 219 -20.80 10.70 1.15
CA ASP A 219 -21.21 11.45 2.35
C ASP A 219 -20.25 12.60 2.70
N VAL A 220 -19.14 12.74 1.97
CA VAL A 220 -18.17 13.81 2.21
C VAL A 220 -18.67 15.12 1.59
N PRO A 221 -18.78 16.23 2.37
CA PRO A 221 -19.13 17.54 1.84
C PRO A 221 -18.08 18.05 0.84
N VAL A 222 -18.54 18.67 -0.25
CA VAL A 222 -17.65 19.23 -1.29
C VAL A 222 -16.71 20.27 -0.70
N GLU A 223 -17.21 21.09 0.20
CA GLU A 223 -16.45 22.14 0.89
C GLU A 223 -15.25 21.58 1.69
N ASN A 224 -15.40 20.35 2.21
CA ASN A 224 -14.32 19.65 2.92
C ASN A 224 -13.27 19.12 1.95
N VAL A 225 -13.69 18.64 0.78
CA VAL A 225 -12.75 18.23 -0.28
C VAL A 225 -11.94 19.41 -0.79
N GLU A 226 -12.60 20.55 -1.03
CA GLU A 226 -11.94 21.80 -1.44
C GLU A 226 -10.95 22.27 -0.36
N ALA A 227 -11.36 22.28 0.91
CA ALA A 227 -10.48 22.67 2.02
C ALA A 227 -9.26 21.74 2.17
N MET A 228 -9.44 20.43 1.93
CA MET A 228 -8.33 19.46 1.93
C MET A 228 -7.32 19.76 0.83
N LEU A 229 -7.79 19.99 -0.41
CA LEU A 229 -6.92 20.25 -1.55
C LEU A 229 -6.23 21.63 -1.43
N ASP A 230 -6.94 22.67 -1.01
CA ASP A 230 -6.39 24.00 -0.77
C ASP A 230 -5.31 23.95 0.33
N ALA A 231 -5.55 23.23 1.40
CA ALA A 231 -4.57 23.06 2.47
C ALA A 231 -3.33 22.28 1.98
N ALA A 232 -3.54 21.26 1.17
CA ALA A 232 -2.43 20.50 0.58
C ALA A 232 -1.54 21.37 -0.32
N HIS A 233 -2.13 22.21 -1.16
CA HIS A 233 -1.37 23.15 -2.00
C HIS A 233 -0.69 24.28 -1.22
N ARG A 234 -1.27 24.69 -0.11
CA ARG A 234 -0.75 25.81 0.68
C ARG A 234 0.38 25.44 1.60
N PHE A 235 0.38 24.23 2.13
CA PHE A 235 1.29 23.79 3.19
C PHE A 235 2.23 22.66 2.75
N GLY A 236 2.01 22.04 1.55
CA GLY A 236 2.82 20.99 0.94
C GLY A 236 3.93 21.43 0.01
#